data_25ce302793a3401e396b5c3747797f45
#
_entry.id   25ce302793a3401e396b5c3747797f45
#
_cell.length_a   1.000
_cell.length_b   1.000
_cell.length_c   1.000
_cell.angle_alpha   90.00
_cell.angle_beta   90.00
_cell.angle_gamma   90.00
#
_symmetry.space_group_name_H-M   'P 1'
#
loop_
_entity.id
_entity.type
_entity.pdbx_description
1 polymer ?
#
loop_
_entity_poly.entity_id
_entity_poly.type
_entity_poly.pdbx_seq_one_letter_code
_entity_poly.pdbx_strand_id
1 'polypeptide(L)'
;DMNSYCTTLEMGGFSISLLRLDETLKPYIDAPCASPYYTRGVYVASGETEAVALEAEEPEGENRAYDPAAGEAYIAAQKIDPEALDFKAAKAMLLSVADAVVAAEPMLTKVDSAIGDGDHGIGMKGGMKKASVELLKLTAGENAYQPFYVAGNAMLMNMGGASGVIFGSMFLAGAKNQTGAKITPEKLAEMMRAALTSIQTRGHAQPGDKTM
;
A
#
# COMPACT_ATOMS: atom_id res chain seq x y z
N ASP A 1 -9.93 -23.46 8.77
CA ASP A 1 -10.14 -23.78 7.36
C ASP A 1 -9.14 -23.01 6.51
N MET A 2 -8.45 -23.68 5.60
CA MET A 2 -7.63 -23.00 4.60
C MET A 2 -8.38 -23.06 3.28
N ASN A 3 -8.76 -21.89 2.76
CA ASN A 3 -9.49 -21.81 1.50
C ASN A 3 -9.20 -20.49 0.79
N SER A 4 -9.45 -20.46 -0.51
CA SER A 4 -9.36 -19.24 -1.30
C SER A 4 -10.70 -18.53 -1.25
N TYR A 5 -10.74 -17.40 -0.57
CA TYR A 5 -11.91 -16.53 -0.53
C TYR A 5 -11.70 -15.36 -1.50
N CYS A 6 -12.76 -15.00 -2.21
CA CYS A 6 -12.72 -13.89 -3.15
C CYS A 6 -12.73 -12.56 -2.38
N THR A 7 -11.58 -12.13 -1.91
CA THR A 7 -11.45 -10.86 -1.19
C THR A 7 -10.86 -9.77 -2.05
N THR A 8 -9.90 -10.09 -2.91
CA THR A 8 -9.27 -9.13 -3.83
C THR A 8 -8.73 -9.84 -5.07
N LEU A 9 -8.90 -9.21 -6.23
CA LEU A 9 -8.31 -9.69 -7.46
C LEU A 9 -6.85 -9.22 -7.55
N GLU A 10 -5.96 -10.13 -7.93
CA GLU A 10 -4.53 -9.85 -8.18
C GLU A 10 -3.71 -9.31 -6.98
N MET A 11 -4.18 -9.45 -5.76
CA MET A 11 -3.38 -9.16 -4.57
C MET A 11 -2.83 -10.45 -3.96
N GLY A 12 -1.52 -10.50 -3.76
CA GLY A 12 -0.88 -11.53 -2.96
C GLY A 12 -1.09 -11.24 -1.47
N GLY A 13 -1.63 -12.19 -0.75
CA GLY A 13 -1.81 -12.06 0.69
C GLY A 13 -2.62 -13.22 1.27
N PHE A 14 -2.65 -13.27 2.58
CA PHE A 14 -3.52 -14.19 3.30
C PHE A 14 -4.09 -13.49 4.54
N SER A 15 -5.26 -13.93 4.96
CA SER A 15 -5.90 -13.48 6.19
C SER A 15 -6.00 -14.62 7.16
N ILE A 16 -5.61 -14.38 8.40
CA ILE A 16 -5.83 -15.30 9.51
C ILE A 16 -6.83 -14.67 10.45
N SER A 17 -7.98 -15.31 10.61
CA SER A 17 -8.98 -14.90 11.58
C SER A 17 -9.00 -15.89 12.76
N LEU A 18 -8.87 -15.37 13.95
CA LEU A 18 -8.94 -16.12 15.19
C LEU A 18 -10.24 -15.76 15.92
N LEU A 19 -11.08 -16.74 16.16
CA LEU A 19 -12.31 -16.59 16.92
C LEU A 19 -12.24 -17.50 18.16
N ARG A 20 -12.38 -16.90 19.34
CA ARG A 20 -12.56 -17.71 20.56
C ARG A 20 -13.95 -18.33 20.54
N LEU A 21 -14.00 -19.63 20.41
CA LEU A 21 -15.25 -20.37 20.44
C LEU A 21 -15.67 -20.66 21.89
N ASP A 22 -16.92 -20.39 22.18
CA ASP A 22 -17.61 -20.86 23.36
C ASP A 22 -18.70 -21.87 22.99
N GLU A 23 -19.40 -22.42 23.97
CA GLU A 23 -20.46 -23.41 23.76
C GLU A 23 -21.65 -22.85 22.96
N THR A 24 -21.80 -21.54 22.91
CA THR A 24 -22.86 -20.86 22.16
C THR A 24 -22.50 -20.73 20.68
N LEU A 25 -21.28 -20.33 20.39
CA LEU A 25 -20.82 -20.07 19.01
C LEU A 25 -20.39 -21.34 18.28
N LYS A 26 -19.85 -22.31 19.02
CA LYS A 26 -19.35 -23.58 18.42
C LYS A 26 -20.36 -24.27 17.51
N PRO A 27 -21.63 -24.45 17.89
CA PRO A 27 -22.62 -25.15 17.04
C PRO A 27 -22.86 -24.45 15.71
N TYR A 28 -22.77 -23.08 15.65
CA TYR A 28 -22.94 -22.33 14.41
C TYR A 28 -21.75 -22.49 13.48
N ILE A 29 -20.54 -22.54 14.05
CA ILE A 29 -19.33 -22.77 13.26
C ILE A 29 -19.28 -24.21 12.77
N ASP A 30 -19.77 -25.18 13.56
CA ASP A 30 -19.78 -26.59 13.22
C ASP A 30 -20.94 -26.97 12.29
N ALA A 31 -21.92 -26.11 12.12
CA ALA A 31 -23.06 -26.36 11.24
C ALA A 31 -22.63 -26.57 9.78
N PRO A 32 -23.29 -27.50 9.04
CA PRO A 32 -23.04 -27.65 7.61
C PRO A 32 -23.28 -26.33 6.87
N CYS A 33 -22.35 -25.95 6.02
CA CYS A 33 -22.48 -24.80 5.16
C CYS A 33 -22.43 -25.25 3.70
N ALA A 34 -23.43 -24.86 2.93
CA ALA A 34 -23.52 -25.10 1.50
C ALA A 34 -23.48 -23.78 0.73
N SER A 35 -22.36 -23.10 0.77
CA SER A 35 -22.11 -21.91 -0.04
C SER A 35 -21.12 -22.24 -1.16
N PRO A 36 -21.36 -21.80 -2.40
CA PRO A 36 -20.41 -22.01 -3.49
C PRO A 36 -19.05 -21.30 -3.25
N TYR A 37 -19.01 -20.31 -2.35
CA TYR A 37 -17.82 -19.52 -2.03
C TYR A 37 -17.22 -19.87 -0.66
N TYR A 38 -17.88 -20.70 0.11
CA TYR A 38 -17.43 -21.12 1.42
C TYR A 38 -17.61 -22.63 1.55
N THR A 39 -16.55 -23.37 1.34
CA THR A 39 -16.51 -24.80 1.59
C THR A 39 -15.76 -25.04 2.89
N ARG A 40 -16.43 -25.70 3.83
CA ARG A 40 -15.79 -26.10 5.07
C ARG A 40 -14.70 -27.14 4.78
N GLY A 41 -13.46 -26.81 5.13
CA GLY A 41 -12.37 -27.77 5.13
C GLY A 41 -12.60 -28.90 6.17
N VAL A 42 -11.97 -30.03 5.96
CA VAL A 42 -12.00 -31.10 6.95
C VAL A 42 -11.30 -30.60 8.21
N TYR A 43 -12.05 -30.47 9.30
CA TYR A 43 -11.47 -30.19 10.62
C TYR A 43 -10.67 -31.43 11.05
N VAL A 44 -9.36 -31.30 11.01
CA VAL A 44 -8.49 -32.26 11.70
C VAL A 44 -8.40 -31.77 13.14
N ALA A 45 -9.04 -32.47 14.06
CA ALA A 45 -8.83 -32.29 15.48
C ALA A 45 -7.35 -32.57 15.74
N SER A 46 -6.53 -31.52 15.79
CA SER A 46 -5.16 -31.64 16.24
C SER A 46 -5.22 -31.97 17.74
N GLY A 47 -4.67 -33.10 18.13
CA GLY A 47 -4.26 -33.32 19.49
C GLY A 47 -3.37 -32.14 19.94
N GLU A 48 -3.26 -31.96 21.24
CA GLU A 48 -2.54 -30.92 21.95
C GLU A 48 -1.36 -30.38 21.12
N THR A 49 -1.55 -29.26 20.46
CA THR A 49 -0.44 -28.50 19.87
C THR A 49 0.17 -27.69 20.99
N GLU A 50 1.39 -28.05 21.42
CA GLU A 50 2.23 -27.11 22.13
C GLU A 50 2.22 -25.80 21.33
N ALA A 51 1.92 -24.69 22.04
CA ALA A 51 1.97 -23.38 21.46
C ALA A 51 3.43 -23.13 21.02
N VAL A 52 3.69 -23.29 19.72
CA VAL A 52 4.95 -22.84 19.12
C VAL A 52 4.87 -21.32 19.19
N ALA A 53 5.65 -20.73 20.09
CA ALA A 53 5.93 -19.30 20.06
C ALA A 53 6.64 -19.07 18.72
N LEU A 54 5.91 -18.59 17.72
CA LEU A 54 6.52 -18.01 16.53
C LEU A 54 7.13 -16.69 16.99
N GLU A 55 8.39 -16.75 17.43
CA GLU A 55 9.24 -15.57 17.39
C GLU A 55 9.30 -15.20 15.92
N ALA A 56 8.60 -14.14 15.55
CA ALA A 56 8.74 -13.53 14.25
C ALA A 56 10.18 -13.01 14.18
N GLU A 57 11.08 -13.79 13.63
CA GLU A 57 12.37 -13.27 13.17
C GLU A 57 12.02 -12.24 12.08
N GLU A 58 12.07 -10.97 12.47
CA GLU A 58 12.08 -9.90 11.47
C GLU A 58 13.31 -10.15 10.59
N PRO A 59 13.15 -10.19 9.25
CA PRO A 59 14.27 -10.41 8.38
C PRO A 59 15.33 -9.32 8.67
N GLU A 60 16.53 -9.72 9.01
CA GLU A 60 17.70 -8.86 9.17
C GLU A 60 18.10 -8.23 7.81
N GLY A 61 17.24 -7.36 7.29
CA GLY A 61 17.57 -6.37 6.29
C GLY A 61 17.51 -5.04 7.00
N GLU A 62 18.48 -4.17 6.77
CA GLU A 62 18.59 -2.83 7.36
C GLU A 62 17.21 -2.19 7.55
N ASN A 63 16.64 -2.40 8.71
CA ASN A 63 15.32 -1.88 9.08
C ASN A 63 15.53 -0.41 9.45
N ARG A 64 15.75 0.44 8.42
CA ARG A 64 15.73 1.88 8.64
C ARG A 64 14.33 2.24 9.08
N ALA A 65 14.21 2.62 10.34
CA ALA A 65 12.98 3.17 10.87
C ALA A 65 12.58 4.41 10.05
N TYR A 66 11.28 4.65 9.95
CA TYR A 66 10.78 5.90 9.38
C TYR A 66 11.33 7.09 10.19
N ASP A 67 12.05 7.98 9.51
CA ASP A 67 12.69 9.17 10.08
C ASP A 67 12.20 10.42 9.35
N PRO A 68 11.21 11.13 9.88
CA PRO A 68 10.70 12.36 9.28
C PRO A 68 11.76 13.47 9.25
N ALA A 69 12.64 13.54 10.25
CA ALA A 69 13.68 14.56 10.30
C ALA A 69 14.69 14.40 9.16
N ALA A 70 15.02 13.18 8.76
CA ALA A 70 15.86 12.94 7.59
C ALA A 70 15.17 13.36 6.29
N GLY A 71 13.85 13.18 6.19
CA GLY A 71 13.03 13.67 5.08
C GLY A 71 13.04 15.22 5.01
N GLU A 72 12.73 15.88 6.09
CA GLU A 72 12.74 17.34 6.20
C GLU A 72 14.10 17.95 5.87
N ALA A 73 15.18 17.38 6.39
CA ALA A 73 16.54 17.83 6.11
C ALA A 73 16.87 17.69 4.61
N TYR A 74 16.46 16.60 3.97
CA TYR A 74 16.64 16.43 2.53
C TYR A 74 15.87 17.47 1.72
N ILE A 75 14.59 17.69 2.05
CA ILE A 75 13.73 18.67 1.37
C ILE A 75 14.32 20.07 1.46
N ALA A 76 14.74 20.51 2.66
CA ALA A 76 15.29 21.83 2.90
C ALA A 76 16.58 22.09 2.13
N ALA A 77 17.35 21.07 1.79
CA ALA A 77 18.59 21.19 1.05
C ALA A 77 18.40 21.34 -0.47
N GLN A 78 17.17 21.23 -1.01
CA GLN A 78 16.92 21.26 -2.45
C GLN A 78 16.52 22.66 -2.94
N LYS A 79 17.08 23.02 -4.11
CA LYS A 79 16.53 24.12 -4.94
C LYS A 79 15.63 23.48 -6.01
N ILE A 80 14.34 23.78 -5.96
CA ILE A 80 13.36 23.24 -6.90
C ILE A 80 13.22 24.18 -8.08
N ASP A 81 13.42 23.66 -9.29
CA ASP A 81 13.12 24.37 -10.55
C ASP A 81 11.58 24.37 -10.71
N PRO A 82 10.92 25.52 -10.79
CA PRO A 82 9.47 25.59 -10.92
C PRO A 82 8.94 25.06 -12.27
N GLU A 83 9.80 24.94 -13.27
CA GLU A 83 9.41 24.54 -14.63
C GLU A 83 9.59 23.05 -14.90
N ALA A 84 10.38 22.34 -14.07
CA ALA A 84 10.60 20.91 -14.27
C ALA A 84 11.11 20.22 -12.99
N LEU A 85 10.69 18.99 -12.79
CA LEU A 85 11.18 18.14 -11.71
C LEU A 85 12.39 17.34 -12.20
N ASP A 86 13.53 17.53 -11.59
CA ASP A 86 14.67 16.61 -11.69
C ASP A 86 14.54 15.50 -10.65
N PHE A 87 15.51 14.59 -10.62
CA PHE A 87 15.54 13.49 -9.64
C PHE A 87 15.45 13.98 -8.19
N LYS A 88 16.17 15.04 -7.84
CA LYS A 88 16.22 15.56 -6.46
C LYS A 88 14.90 16.22 -6.07
N ALA A 89 14.35 17.03 -6.97
CA ALA A 89 13.06 17.67 -6.75
C ALA A 89 11.90 16.64 -6.68
N ALA A 90 11.90 15.64 -7.56
CA ALA A 90 10.92 14.56 -7.52
C ALA A 90 10.99 13.77 -6.20
N LYS A 91 12.20 13.42 -5.74
CA LYS A 91 12.39 12.77 -4.44
C LYS A 91 11.93 13.65 -3.29
N ALA A 92 12.30 14.95 -3.26
CA ALA A 92 11.90 15.88 -2.22
C ALA A 92 10.38 16.05 -2.16
N MET A 93 9.72 16.20 -3.30
CA MET A 93 8.27 16.29 -3.40
C MET A 93 7.59 15.04 -2.82
N LEU A 94 8.05 13.84 -3.18
CA LEU A 94 7.45 12.59 -2.69
C LEU A 94 7.67 12.37 -1.19
N LEU A 95 8.81 12.79 -0.64
CA LEU A 95 9.05 12.79 0.80
C LEU A 95 8.08 13.73 1.52
N SER A 96 7.89 14.96 1.00
CA SER A 96 6.92 15.91 1.56
C SER A 96 5.48 15.37 1.53
N VAL A 97 5.09 14.72 0.43
CA VAL A 97 3.79 14.05 0.32
C VAL A 97 3.67 12.93 1.34
N ALA A 98 4.71 12.11 1.50
CA ALA A 98 4.70 11.01 2.48
C ALA A 98 4.49 11.53 3.91
N ASP A 99 5.21 12.57 4.31
CA ASP A 99 5.09 13.16 5.64
C ASP A 99 3.69 13.77 5.87
N ALA A 100 3.16 14.47 4.88
CA ALA A 100 1.81 15.05 4.94
C ALA A 100 0.72 13.97 5.11
N VAL A 101 0.82 12.89 4.36
CA VAL A 101 -0.14 11.76 4.45
C VAL A 101 0.01 11.03 5.79
N VAL A 102 1.23 10.80 6.25
CA VAL A 102 1.48 10.19 7.58
C VAL A 102 0.87 11.03 8.70
N ALA A 103 1.00 12.36 8.62
CA ALA A 103 0.39 13.27 9.58
C ALA A 103 -1.15 13.30 9.49
N ALA A 104 -1.71 13.07 8.31
CA ALA A 104 -3.16 13.07 8.08
C ALA A 104 -3.86 11.76 8.51
N GLU A 105 -3.13 10.71 8.96
CA GLU A 105 -3.70 9.41 9.34
C GLU A 105 -4.93 9.50 10.26
N PRO A 106 -4.93 10.29 11.36
CA PRO A 106 -6.10 10.31 12.25
C PRO A 106 -7.36 10.86 11.56
N MET A 107 -7.19 11.82 10.67
CA MET A 107 -8.29 12.39 9.87
C MET A 107 -8.81 11.38 8.85
N LEU A 108 -7.92 10.70 8.13
CA LEU A 108 -8.27 9.69 7.13
C LEU A 108 -9.00 8.51 7.79
N THR A 109 -8.50 8.02 8.92
CA THR A 109 -9.15 6.97 9.72
C THR A 109 -10.54 7.39 10.18
N LYS A 110 -10.69 8.63 10.69
CA LYS A 110 -11.97 9.15 11.14
C LYS A 110 -13.00 9.25 10.01
N VAL A 111 -12.60 9.70 8.84
CA VAL A 111 -13.49 9.83 7.67
C VAL A 111 -13.91 8.45 7.20
N ASP A 112 -12.99 7.51 7.10
CA ASP A 112 -13.26 6.15 6.68
C ASP A 112 -14.19 5.42 7.66
N SER A 113 -13.97 5.56 8.97
CA SER A 113 -14.82 4.96 10.01
C SER A 113 -16.28 5.42 9.97
N ALA A 114 -16.59 6.49 9.24
CA ALA A 114 -17.97 6.95 9.09
C ALA A 114 -18.75 6.16 8.02
N ILE A 115 -18.05 5.54 7.07
CA ILE A 115 -18.64 4.84 5.92
C ILE A 115 -17.99 3.49 5.62
N GLY A 116 -16.87 3.17 6.25
CA GLY A 116 -16.06 1.98 6.06
C GLY A 116 -15.62 1.35 7.39
N ASP A 117 -14.57 0.55 7.34
CA ASP A 117 -14.03 -0.19 8.49
C ASP A 117 -12.96 0.58 9.30
N GLY A 118 -12.59 1.78 8.86
CA GLY A 118 -11.68 2.67 9.57
C GLY A 118 -10.19 2.30 9.42
N ASP A 119 -9.83 1.53 8.44
CA ASP A 119 -8.43 1.09 8.24
C ASP A 119 -7.65 1.91 7.20
N HIS A 120 -8.34 2.73 6.40
CA HIS A 120 -7.74 3.47 5.29
C HIS A 120 -6.56 4.37 5.74
N GLY A 121 -6.75 5.13 6.83
CA GLY A 121 -5.69 6.00 7.36
C GLY A 121 -4.47 5.21 7.82
N ILE A 122 -4.68 4.08 8.46
CA ILE A 122 -3.60 3.18 8.94
C ILE A 122 -2.83 2.61 7.75
N GLY A 123 -3.54 2.12 6.72
CA GLY A 123 -2.96 1.62 5.50
C GLY A 123 -2.12 2.66 4.75
N MET A 124 -2.67 3.87 4.58
CA MET A 124 -1.98 5.00 3.94
C MET A 124 -0.70 5.38 4.69
N LYS A 125 -0.77 5.50 6.01
CA LYS A 125 0.39 5.78 6.86
C LYS A 125 1.48 4.71 6.72
N GLY A 126 1.11 3.43 6.76
CA GLY A 126 2.05 2.31 6.61
C GLY A 126 2.77 2.36 5.27
N GLY A 127 2.03 2.48 4.17
CA GLY A 127 2.58 2.56 2.82
C GLY A 127 3.47 3.78 2.62
N MET A 128 3.06 4.95 3.10
CA MET A 128 3.84 6.18 2.95
C MET A 128 5.12 6.19 3.80
N LYS A 129 5.09 5.65 5.01
CA LYS A 129 6.32 5.45 5.81
C LYS A 129 7.31 4.56 5.07
N LYS A 130 6.84 3.46 4.48
CA LYS A 130 7.71 2.58 3.72
C LYS A 130 8.23 3.24 2.46
N ALA A 131 7.40 4.00 1.74
CA ALA A 131 7.83 4.79 0.59
C ALA A 131 8.92 5.81 0.97
N SER A 132 8.77 6.52 2.09
CA SER A 132 9.78 7.44 2.60
C SER A 132 11.11 6.75 2.88
N VAL A 133 11.09 5.59 3.56
CA VAL A 133 12.30 4.79 3.81
C VAL A 133 13.01 4.40 2.51
N GLU A 134 12.27 3.90 1.52
CA GLU A 134 12.87 3.48 0.24
C GLU A 134 13.37 4.69 -0.58
N LEU A 135 12.67 5.82 -0.55
CA LEU A 135 13.13 7.05 -1.17
C LEU A 135 14.43 7.57 -0.56
N LEU A 136 14.59 7.50 0.77
CA LEU A 136 15.81 7.94 1.45
C LEU A 136 17.03 7.07 1.09
N LYS A 137 16.85 5.80 0.72
CA LYS A 137 17.93 4.94 0.22
C LYS A 137 18.47 5.38 -1.15
N LEU A 138 17.70 6.12 -1.92
CA LEU A 138 18.15 6.66 -3.22
C LEU A 138 19.16 7.78 -2.99
N THR A 139 20.45 7.49 -3.14
CA THR A 139 21.53 8.45 -2.86
C THR A 139 21.76 9.43 -4.00
N ALA A 140 21.70 8.98 -5.24
CA ALA A 140 21.85 9.78 -6.45
C ALA A 140 21.14 9.10 -7.62
N GLY A 141 20.78 9.87 -8.63
CA GLY A 141 20.18 9.37 -9.87
C GLY A 141 20.05 10.47 -10.90
N GLU A 142 20.05 10.08 -12.15
CA GLU A 142 19.83 10.96 -13.30
C GLU A 142 18.42 10.82 -13.87
N ASN A 143 17.69 9.79 -13.47
CA ASN A 143 16.33 9.52 -13.94
C ASN A 143 15.28 10.11 -12.98
N ALA A 144 14.64 11.20 -13.38
CA ALA A 144 13.62 11.89 -12.57
C ALA A 144 12.36 11.04 -12.28
N TYR A 145 12.12 9.97 -13.04
CA TYR A 145 10.99 9.05 -12.83
C TYR A 145 11.26 7.99 -11.75
N GLN A 146 12.54 7.74 -11.42
CA GLN A 146 12.91 6.70 -10.47
C GLN A 146 12.28 6.88 -9.08
N PRO A 147 12.23 8.08 -8.48
CA PRO A 147 11.55 8.27 -7.19
C PRO A 147 10.08 7.87 -7.22
N PHE A 148 9.35 8.17 -8.29
CA PHE A 148 7.94 7.75 -8.45
C PHE A 148 7.80 6.23 -8.54
N TYR A 149 8.68 5.58 -9.28
CA TYR A 149 8.70 4.12 -9.39
C TYR A 149 8.94 3.47 -8.02
N VAL A 150 9.91 3.96 -7.27
CA VAL A 150 10.27 3.43 -5.95
C VAL A 150 9.14 3.64 -4.95
N ALA A 151 8.55 4.84 -4.92
CA ALA A 151 7.41 5.13 -4.06
C ALA A 151 6.20 4.25 -4.40
N GLY A 152 5.85 4.14 -5.69
CA GLY A 152 4.74 3.31 -6.15
C GLY A 152 4.92 1.83 -5.80
N ASN A 153 6.13 1.30 -5.98
CA ASN A 153 6.43 -0.08 -5.61
C ASN A 153 6.34 -0.31 -4.10
N ALA A 154 6.87 0.61 -3.30
CA ALA A 154 6.78 0.52 -1.85
C ALA A 154 5.32 0.55 -1.35
N MET A 155 4.48 1.40 -1.94
CA MET A 155 3.05 1.46 -1.63
C MET A 155 2.34 0.17 -2.03
N LEU A 156 2.56 -0.32 -3.26
CA LEU A 156 1.92 -1.54 -3.77
C LEU A 156 2.22 -2.76 -2.89
N MET A 157 3.45 -2.85 -2.38
CA MET A 157 3.91 -3.99 -1.59
C MET A 157 3.59 -3.90 -0.09
N ASN A 158 3.26 -2.71 0.43
CA ASN A 158 3.14 -2.50 1.88
C ASN A 158 1.82 -1.84 2.32
N MET A 159 0.98 -1.40 1.40
CA MET A 159 -0.38 -0.98 1.70
C MET A 159 -1.33 -2.14 1.47
N GLY A 160 -2.19 -2.41 2.42
CA GLY A 160 -3.28 -3.35 2.27
C GLY A 160 -4.46 -2.79 1.48
N GLY A 161 -5.40 -3.66 1.14
CA GLY A 161 -6.66 -3.30 0.52
C GLY A 161 -6.55 -2.72 -0.90
N ALA A 162 -7.65 -2.16 -1.37
CA ALA A 162 -7.73 -1.52 -2.69
C ALA A 162 -6.81 -0.29 -2.80
N SER A 163 -6.59 0.42 -1.69
CA SER A 163 -5.76 1.63 -1.65
C SER A 163 -4.33 1.37 -2.12
N GLY A 164 -3.71 0.26 -1.70
CA GLY A 164 -2.36 -0.11 -2.12
C GLY A 164 -2.27 -0.34 -3.63
N VAL A 165 -3.25 -1.03 -4.18
CA VAL A 165 -3.32 -1.29 -5.62
C VAL A 165 -3.55 0.00 -6.41
N ILE A 166 -4.47 0.85 -5.96
CA ILE A 166 -4.81 2.11 -6.66
C ILE A 166 -3.62 3.07 -6.61
N PHE A 167 -3.15 3.45 -5.43
CA PHE A 167 -2.08 4.43 -5.29
C PHE A 167 -0.73 3.89 -5.79
N GLY A 168 -0.40 2.63 -5.49
CA GLY A 168 0.81 2.01 -6.00
C GLY A 168 0.82 1.95 -7.53
N SER A 169 -0.29 1.55 -8.16
CA SER A 169 -0.43 1.52 -9.62
C SER A 169 -0.37 2.91 -10.25
N MET A 170 -0.94 3.91 -9.60
CA MET A 170 -0.90 5.30 -10.05
C MET A 170 0.54 5.78 -10.25
N PHE A 171 1.37 5.61 -9.23
CA PHE A 171 2.77 6.02 -9.31
C PHE A 171 3.60 5.14 -10.24
N LEU A 172 3.39 3.83 -10.20
CA LEU A 172 4.12 2.89 -11.06
C LEU A 172 3.84 3.09 -12.54
N ALA A 173 2.57 3.21 -12.93
CA ALA A 173 2.18 3.32 -14.34
C ALA A 173 2.77 4.56 -15.01
N GLY A 174 2.82 5.67 -14.29
CA GLY A 174 3.42 6.90 -14.78
C GLY A 174 4.93 6.87 -14.93
N ALA A 175 5.61 6.02 -14.16
CA ALA A 175 7.07 5.99 -14.10
C ALA A 175 7.70 4.74 -14.73
N LYS A 176 6.93 3.66 -14.92
CA LYS A 176 7.45 2.40 -15.43
C LYS A 176 8.00 2.56 -16.84
N ASN A 177 9.24 2.12 -17.06
CA ASN A 177 9.95 2.20 -18.33
C ASN A 177 10.20 3.64 -18.84
N GLN A 178 9.99 4.66 -17.99
CA GLN A 178 10.31 6.04 -18.31
C GLN A 178 11.75 6.36 -17.91
N THR A 179 12.41 7.14 -18.76
CA THR A 179 13.76 7.64 -18.52
C THR A 179 13.85 9.11 -18.90
N GLY A 180 14.59 9.89 -18.14
CA GLY A 180 14.81 11.30 -18.43
C GLY A 180 15.31 12.05 -17.21
N ALA A 181 16.14 13.05 -17.45
CA ALA A 181 16.72 13.87 -16.38
C ALA A 181 15.71 14.83 -15.75
N LYS A 182 14.63 15.17 -16.48
CA LYS A 182 13.61 16.11 -16.03
C LYS A 182 12.22 15.64 -16.45
N ILE A 183 11.25 15.93 -15.61
CA ILE A 183 9.81 15.78 -15.88
C ILE A 183 9.23 17.18 -16.03
N THR A 184 8.88 17.56 -17.26
CA THR A 184 8.17 18.80 -17.55
C THR A 184 6.67 18.67 -17.23
N PRO A 185 5.90 19.79 -17.19
CA PRO A 185 4.44 19.73 -17.01
C PRO A 185 3.74 18.82 -18.03
N GLU A 186 4.18 18.80 -19.28
CA GLU A 186 3.63 17.93 -20.33
C GLU A 186 3.89 16.45 -20.02
N LYS A 187 5.13 16.13 -19.58
CA LYS A 187 5.49 14.77 -19.16
C LYS A 187 4.74 14.34 -17.90
N LEU A 188 4.53 15.23 -16.96
CA LEU A 188 3.70 14.96 -15.79
C LEU A 188 2.25 14.65 -16.22
N ALA A 189 1.70 15.41 -17.16
CA ALA A 189 0.37 15.13 -17.70
C ALA A 189 0.29 13.77 -18.40
N GLU A 190 1.33 13.35 -19.12
CA GLU A 190 1.43 12.00 -19.69
C GLU A 190 1.44 10.93 -18.59
N MET A 191 2.22 11.13 -17.53
CA MET A 191 2.26 10.24 -16.36
C MET A 191 0.88 10.10 -15.72
N MET A 192 0.16 11.22 -15.53
CA MET A 192 -1.19 11.20 -14.93
C MET A 192 -2.20 10.46 -15.83
N ARG A 193 -2.11 10.59 -17.14
CA ARG A 193 -2.96 9.82 -18.07
C ARG A 193 -2.65 8.32 -18.01
N ALA A 194 -1.38 7.94 -17.96
CA ALA A 194 -0.97 6.55 -17.80
C ALA A 194 -1.45 5.98 -16.46
N ALA A 195 -1.38 6.76 -15.39
CA ALA A 195 -1.90 6.42 -14.07
C ALA A 195 -3.42 6.16 -14.11
N LEU A 196 -4.19 7.07 -14.71
CA LEU A 196 -5.64 6.93 -14.88
C LEU A 196 -5.99 5.64 -15.65
N THR A 197 -5.33 5.42 -16.79
CA THR A 197 -5.53 4.20 -17.59
C THR A 197 -5.23 2.93 -16.77
N SER A 198 -4.16 2.94 -15.98
CA SER A 198 -3.79 1.80 -15.14
C SER A 198 -4.85 1.51 -14.06
N ILE A 199 -5.35 2.54 -13.40
CA ILE A 199 -6.41 2.41 -12.38
C ILE A 199 -7.69 1.87 -13.01
N GLN A 200 -8.13 2.44 -14.13
CA GLN A 200 -9.34 1.98 -14.85
C GLN A 200 -9.21 0.54 -15.33
N THR A 201 -8.05 0.16 -15.87
CA THR A 201 -7.81 -1.21 -16.35
C THR A 201 -7.85 -2.23 -15.21
N ARG A 202 -7.34 -1.88 -14.04
CA ARG A 202 -7.32 -2.77 -12.87
C ARG A 202 -8.64 -2.82 -12.13
N GLY A 203 -9.25 -1.66 -11.92
CA GLY A 203 -10.49 -1.52 -11.14
C GLY A 203 -11.75 -1.68 -11.97
N HIS A 204 -11.64 -1.69 -13.31
CA HIS A 204 -12.78 -1.67 -14.24
C HIS A 204 -13.80 -0.55 -14.00
N ALA A 205 -13.41 0.46 -13.21
CA ALA A 205 -14.27 1.58 -12.86
C ALA A 205 -14.37 2.61 -13.99
N GLN A 206 -15.56 3.14 -14.17
CA GLN A 206 -15.88 4.15 -15.18
C GLN A 206 -16.42 5.42 -14.50
N PRO A 207 -16.34 6.59 -15.18
CA PRO A 207 -16.99 7.80 -14.66
C PRO A 207 -18.46 7.57 -14.36
N GLY A 208 -18.87 7.88 -13.13
CA GLY A 208 -20.23 7.66 -12.63
C GLY A 208 -20.42 6.39 -11.81
N ASP A 209 -19.45 5.48 -11.81
CA ASP A 209 -19.50 4.33 -10.91
C ASP A 209 -19.29 4.79 -9.46
N LYS A 210 -20.03 4.15 -8.55
CA LYS A 210 -19.77 4.31 -7.13
C LYS A 210 -18.60 3.43 -6.73
N THR A 211 -17.46 4.05 -6.58
CA THR A 211 -16.29 3.43 -5.96
C THR A 211 -16.11 4.01 -4.57
N MET A 212 -15.63 3.20 -3.66
CA MET A 212 -15.26 3.71 -2.33
C MET A 212 -13.98 4.53 -2.41
#